data_26e5d6a8b6ab13ca5d06b1df9ff112a0
#
_entry.id   26e5d6a8b6ab13ca5d06b1df9ff112a0
#
_cell.length_a   1.000
_cell.length_b   1.000
_cell.length_c   1.000
_cell.angle_alpha   90.00
_cell.angle_beta   90.00
_cell.angle_gamma   90.00
#
_symmetry.space_group_name_H-M   'P 1'
#
loop_
_entity.id
_entity.type
_entity.pdbx_description
1 polymer ?
#
loop_
_entity_poly.entity_id
_entity_poly.type
_entity_poly.pdbx_seq_one_letter_code
_entity_poly.pdbx_strand_id
1 'polypeptide(L)'
;MDVSTTALGIKTRILIISDTHGVSSLPGSQHLPPVDVAIHCGDLTEESKLIEFQNTITLMKSINAPLKVMIAGNHDWTLDTPIFKSKIAEIPPPVDMALVHAEYGTFNQARDLLLSSSATDITFLQHQGTHRLALPNGAHLTLYASPFTPSTEDWAFQYDPREEASRQWDVSDDVDVVVTHGPPHGVLDRTAGGERIGSAGLFAAVRRAKPRLHCFGHVHRGWGAKLVRWRRSEGAALADGLAAGEGEGPAAAVSHFADIDHEKSVAVESLAGLTPGRFDGADVIAEKRRKMDEGLRRGYFTTSHCADDERPLVPGEDTLFVNAAIKGDGEHPQHLPWIVDIELPKAS
;
A
#
# COMPACT_ATOMS: atom_id res chain seq x y z
N MET A 1 -28.76 -19.88 -22.34
CA MET A 1 -27.55 -20.04 -21.50
C MET A 1 -26.47 -19.18 -22.15
N ASP A 2 -26.46 -17.91 -21.80
CA ASP A 2 -25.38 -17.02 -22.22
C ASP A 2 -24.20 -17.26 -21.31
N VAL A 3 -23.19 -17.93 -21.84
CA VAL A 3 -21.87 -17.96 -21.25
C VAL A 3 -21.32 -16.54 -21.42
N SER A 4 -21.48 -15.70 -20.41
CA SER A 4 -20.77 -14.44 -20.33
C SER A 4 -19.29 -14.76 -20.53
N THR A 5 -18.76 -14.44 -21.71
CA THR A 5 -17.33 -14.41 -21.99
C THR A 5 -16.75 -13.34 -21.05
N THR A 6 -16.28 -13.78 -19.87
CA THR A 6 -15.42 -12.95 -19.04
C THR A 6 -14.27 -12.52 -19.94
N ALA A 7 -14.22 -11.22 -20.24
CA ALA A 7 -13.12 -10.65 -20.99
C ALA A 7 -11.83 -11.03 -20.26
N LEU A 8 -10.94 -11.77 -20.94
CA LEU A 8 -9.67 -12.19 -20.39
C LEU A 8 -8.93 -10.95 -19.89
N GLY A 9 -8.59 -10.94 -18.60
CA GLY A 9 -7.78 -9.87 -18.01
C GLY A 9 -6.38 -9.86 -18.61
N ILE A 10 -5.71 -8.73 -18.53
CA ILE A 10 -4.30 -8.61 -18.95
C ILE A 10 -3.44 -8.89 -17.71
N LYS A 11 -2.64 -9.96 -17.76
CA LYS A 11 -1.65 -10.23 -16.73
C LYS A 11 -0.73 -9.02 -16.59
N THR A 12 -0.68 -8.47 -15.39
CA THR A 12 0.07 -7.26 -15.06
C THR A 12 0.96 -7.53 -13.86
N ARG A 13 2.25 -7.30 -14.02
CA ARG A 13 3.26 -7.47 -12.97
C ARG A 13 3.51 -6.14 -12.28
N ILE A 14 3.35 -6.12 -10.97
CA ILE A 14 3.45 -4.92 -10.16
C ILE A 14 4.55 -5.10 -9.10
N LEU A 15 5.56 -4.22 -9.10
CA LEU A 15 6.50 -4.09 -7.99
C LEU A 15 5.92 -3.13 -6.96
N ILE A 16 5.94 -3.51 -5.69
CA ILE A 16 5.41 -2.72 -4.57
C ILE A 16 6.50 -2.53 -3.54
N ILE A 17 6.74 -1.28 -3.18
CA ILE A 17 7.65 -0.84 -2.10
C ILE A 17 6.98 0.24 -1.28
N SER A 18 7.42 0.42 -0.05
CA SER A 18 7.02 1.49 0.86
C SER A 18 8.12 1.72 1.90
N ASP A 19 8.08 2.85 2.58
CA ASP A 19 8.92 3.12 3.75
C ASP A 19 10.42 2.93 3.41
N THR A 20 10.86 3.54 2.32
CA THR A 20 12.26 3.49 1.88
C THR A 20 13.14 4.50 2.59
N HIS A 21 12.54 5.51 3.24
CA HIS A 21 13.22 6.46 4.10
C HIS A 21 14.50 7.05 3.49
N GLY A 22 14.38 7.51 2.23
CA GLY A 22 15.43 8.25 1.56
C GLY A 22 16.62 7.43 1.05
N VAL A 23 16.51 6.08 0.97
CA VAL A 23 17.56 5.28 0.34
C VAL A 23 17.54 5.42 -1.17
N SER A 24 18.71 5.42 -1.80
CA SER A 24 18.86 5.54 -3.27
C SER A 24 18.89 4.19 -3.99
N SER A 25 18.93 3.07 -3.26
CA SER A 25 18.94 1.71 -3.82
C SER A 25 18.41 0.70 -2.83
N LEU A 26 17.81 -0.38 -3.32
CA LEU A 26 17.35 -1.51 -2.50
C LEU A 26 18.41 -2.62 -2.50
N PRO A 27 18.54 -3.36 -1.38
CA PRO A 27 19.31 -4.59 -1.37
C PRO A 27 18.83 -5.54 -2.46
N GLY A 28 19.74 -6.03 -3.31
CA GLY A 28 19.38 -6.94 -4.40
C GLY A 28 18.63 -6.33 -5.59
N SER A 29 18.51 -5.00 -5.69
CA SER A 29 17.77 -4.31 -6.77
C SER A 29 18.29 -4.67 -8.18
N GLN A 30 19.56 -5.06 -8.33
CA GLN A 30 20.13 -5.52 -9.60
C GLN A 30 19.50 -6.83 -10.12
N HIS A 31 18.75 -7.53 -9.30
CA HIS A 31 18.06 -8.79 -9.65
C HIS A 31 16.57 -8.61 -9.90
N LEU A 32 16.03 -7.39 -9.74
CA LEU A 32 14.63 -7.13 -10.01
C LEU A 32 14.32 -7.34 -11.51
N PRO A 33 13.31 -8.17 -11.83
CA PRO A 33 12.90 -8.36 -13.23
C PRO A 33 12.17 -7.11 -13.72
N PRO A 34 12.00 -6.95 -15.04
CA PRO A 34 11.08 -5.98 -15.60
C PRO A 34 9.67 -6.18 -15.06
N VAL A 35 8.98 -5.08 -14.75
CA VAL A 35 7.60 -5.06 -14.28
C VAL A 35 6.77 -4.07 -15.10
N ASP A 36 5.46 -4.22 -15.13
CA ASP A 36 4.57 -3.30 -15.86
C ASP A 36 4.35 -2.00 -15.10
N VAL A 37 4.28 -2.09 -13.77
CA VAL A 37 4.06 -0.96 -12.85
C VAL A 37 4.96 -1.10 -11.64
N ALA A 38 5.53 0.01 -11.16
CA ALA A 38 6.16 0.09 -9.84
C ALA A 38 5.38 1.08 -8.97
N ILE A 39 5.04 0.69 -7.75
CA ILE A 39 4.26 1.49 -6.79
C ILE A 39 5.08 1.70 -5.52
N HIS A 40 5.19 2.97 -5.09
CA HIS A 40 5.75 3.34 -3.78
C HIS A 40 4.65 3.90 -2.89
N CYS A 41 4.39 3.23 -1.76
CA CYS A 41 3.24 3.50 -0.90
C CYS A 41 3.52 4.53 0.23
N GLY A 42 4.46 5.45 0.03
CA GLY A 42 4.74 6.53 1.00
C GLY A 42 5.96 6.30 1.88
N ASP A 43 6.25 7.27 2.74
CA ASP A 43 7.51 7.40 3.49
C ASP A 43 8.71 7.31 2.54
N LEU A 44 8.72 8.28 1.63
CA LEU A 44 9.79 8.48 0.63
C LEU A 44 11.08 8.89 1.31
N THR A 45 10.97 9.55 2.47
CA THR A 45 12.06 10.17 3.23
C THR A 45 12.03 9.74 4.70
N GLU A 46 13.15 9.92 5.41
CA GLU A 46 13.23 9.76 6.86
C GLU A 46 12.91 11.08 7.59
N GLU A 47 13.57 12.15 7.16
CA GLU A 47 13.49 13.47 7.78
C GLU A 47 12.95 14.54 6.82
N SER A 48 12.36 14.14 5.70
CA SER A 48 11.80 15.05 4.68
C SER A 48 12.79 16.04 4.04
N LYS A 49 14.09 15.67 3.99
CA LYS A 49 15.12 16.50 3.37
C LYS A 49 15.07 16.40 1.84
N LEU A 50 15.46 17.48 1.14
CA LEU A 50 15.49 17.49 -0.34
C LEU A 50 16.36 16.37 -0.92
N ILE A 51 17.51 16.10 -0.29
CA ILE A 51 18.41 15.03 -0.74
C ILE A 51 17.77 13.64 -0.65
N GLU A 52 16.92 13.40 0.35
CA GLU A 52 16.22 12.14 0.50
C GLU A 52 15.19 11.93 -0.61
N PHE A 53 14.44 12.98 -0.99
CA PHE A 53 13.57 12.94 -2.17
C PHE A 53 14.34 12.66 -3.45
N GLN A 54 15.53 13.25 -3.63
CA GLN A 54 16.39 12.99 -4.78
C GLN A 54 16.87 11.53 -4.81
N ASN A 55 17.20 10.98 -3.64
CA ASN A 55 17.57 9.57 -3.50
C ASN A 55 16.41 8.65 -3.89
N THR A 56 15.20 8.93 -3.40
CA THR A 56 14.01 8.14 -3.74
C THR A 56 13.67 8.23 -5.22
N ILE A 57 13.80 9.41 -5.84
CA ILE A 57 13.67 9.56 -7.30
C ILE A 57 14.72 8.70 -8.03
N THR A 58 15.97 8.68 -7.52
CA THR A 58 17.05 7.85 -8.08
C THR A 58 16.73 6.38 -7.96
N LEU A 59 16.23 5.94 -6.81
CA LEU A 59 15.75 4.59 -6.59
C LEU A 59 14.65 4.21 -7.60
N MET A 60 13.61 5.03 -7.72
CA MET A 60 12.51 4.76 -8.63
C MET A 60 12.96 4.73 -10.10
N LYS A 61 13.89 5.60 -10.50
CA LYS A 61 14.48 5.57 -11.87
C LYS A 61 15.23 4.27 -12.15
N SER A 62 15.83 3.65 -11.14
CA SER A 62 16.58 2.40 -11.30
C SER A 62 15.68 1.17 -11.58
N ILE A 63 14.39 1.25 -11.25
CA ILE A 63 13.42 0.18 -11.47
C ILE A 63 13.03 0.13 -12.94
N ASN A 64 13.13 -1.05 -13.54
CA ASN A 64 12.70 -1.27 -14.93
C ASN A 64 11.17 -1.45 -15.00
N ALA A 65 10.45 -0.34 -15.03
CA ALA A 65 9.00 -0.25 -15.19
C ALA A 65 8.63 0.92 -16.10
N PRO A 66 7.71 0.76 -17.06
CA PRO A 66 7.26 1.86 -17.92
C PRO A 66 6.35 2.86 -17.18
N LEU A 67 5.72 2.46 -16.08
CA LEU A 67 4.95 3.34 -15.21
C LEU A 67 5.42 3.18 -13.78
N LYS A 68 5.71 4.29 -13.11
CA LYS A 68 6.09 4.35 -11.72
C LYS A 68 5.18 5.32 -10.99
N VAL A 69 4.55 4.88 -9.92
CA VAL A 69 3.60 5.66 -9.13
C VAL A 69 4.12 5.82 -7.71
N MET A 70 4.03 7.02 -7.16
CA MET A 70 4.41 7.30 -5.77
C MET A 70 3.33 8.12 -5.08
N ILE A 71 3.12 7.86 -3.79
CA ILE A 71 2.35 8.71 -2.87
C ILE A 71 3.27 9.19 -1.74
N ALA A 72 2.83 10.18 -0.98
CA ALA A 72 3.49 10.58 0.27
C ALA A 72 3.15 9.65 1.43
N GLY A 73 3.97 9.70 2.50
CA GLY A 73 3.68 9.14 3.81
C GLY A 73 3.86 10.18 4.90
N ASN A 74 3.77 9.78 6.18
CA ASN A 74 3.81 10.72 7.29
C ASN A 74 5.21 11.34 7.49
N HIS A 75 6.28 10.66 7.13
CA HIS A 75 7.64 11.23 7.18
C HIS A 75 7.90 12.29 6.10
N ASP A 76 7.06 12.42 5.08
CA ASP A 76 7.25 13.35 3.96
C ASP A 76 6.65 14.74 4.27
N TRP A 77 6.93 15.28 5.46
CA TRP A 77 6.24 16.44 6.01
C TRP A 77 6.51 17.77 5.29
N THR A 78 7.58 17.91 4.51
CA THR A 78 7.79 19.09 3.67
C THR A 78 6.81 19.15 2.48
N LEU A 79 6.12 18.04 2.17
CA LEU A 79 5.03 18.00 1.19
C LEU A 79 3.70 18.51 1.77
N ASP A 80 3.57 18.55 3.10
CA ASP A 80 2.43 19.12 3.83
C ASP A 80 2.78 20.50 4.34
N THR A 81 2.40 21.56 3.58
CA THR A 81 2.80 22.93 3.89
C THR A 81 2.36 23.43 5.28
N PRO A 82 1.16 23.13 5.79
CA PRO A 82 0.79 23.41 7.18
C PRO A 82 1.77 22.82 8.20
N ILE A 83 2.08 21.53 8.09
CA ILE A 83 2.99 20.84 9.00
C ILE A 83 4.41 21.39 8.88
N PHE A 84 4.90 21.63 7.65
CA PHE A 84 6.22 22.25 7.46
C PHE A 84 6.34 23.59 8.17
N LYS A 85 5.30 24.44 8.09
CA LYS A 85 5.28 25.73 8.80
C LYS A 85 5.26 25.55 10.31
N SER A 86 4.50 24.59 10.85
CA SER A 86 4.46 24.25 12.27
C SER A 86 5.84 23.86 12.78
N LYS A 87 6.50 22.93 12.09
CA LYS A 87 7.85 22.45 12.47
C LYS A 87 8.89 23.58 12.48
N ILE A 88 8.84 24.52 11.52
CA ILE A 88 9.71 25.71 11.56
C ILE A 88 9.40 26.60 12.78
N ALA A 89 8.11 26.78 13.11
CA ALA A 89 7.71 27.62 14.24
C ALA A 89 8.13 27.03 15.61
N GLU A 90 8.38 25.73 15.71
CA GLU A 90 8.85 25.05 16.92
C GLU A 90 10.37 25.21 17.16
N ILE A 91 11.13 25.64 16.13
CA ILE A 91 12.58 25.84 16.26
C ILE A 91 12.85 27.04 17.17
N PRO A 92 13.64 26.87 18.25
CA PRO A 92 14.00 27.99 19.13
C PRO A 92 14.69 29.14 18.35
N PRO A 93 14.32 30.41 18.60
CA PRO A 93 14.95 31.55 17.94
C PRO A 93 16.40 31.78 18.45
N PRO A 94 17.31 32.32 17.61
CA PRO A 94 17.06 32.73 16.22
C PRO A 94 17.06 31.55 15.24
N VAL A 95 16.06 31.49 14.36
CA VAL A 95 15.98 30.45 13.32
C VAL A 95 16.92 30.81 12.17
N ASP A 96 17.81 29.90 11.81
CA ASP A 96 18.62 30.02 10.58
C ASP A 96 17.83 29.51 9.37
N MET A 97 17.10 30.41 8.76
CA MET A 97 16.29 30.09 7.55
C MET A 97 17.14 29.68 6.35
N ALA A 98 18.42 30.09 6.29
CA ALA A 98 19.30 29.66 5.19
C ALA A 98 19.63 28.16 5.33
N LEU A 99 19.87 27.69 6.54
CA LEU A 99 20.06 26.27 6.84
C LEU A 99 18.78 25.47 6.59
N VAL A 100 17.63 25.97 7.06
CA VAL A 100 16.33 25.33 6.80
C VAL A 100 16.10 25.15 5.29
N HIS A 101 16.33 26.19 4.51
CA HIS A 101 16.15 26.11 3.06
C HIS A 101 17.19 25.23 2.37
N ALA A 102 18.40 25.14 2.89
CA ALA A 102 19.43 24.25 2.34
C ALA A 102 19.06 22.76 2.52
N GLU A 103 18.53 22.40 3.68
CA GLU A 103 18.19 21.00 4.00
C GLU A 103 16.81 20.60 3.46
N TYR A 104 15.78 21.41 3.72
CA TYR A 104 14.38 21.06 3.49
C TYR A 104 13.76 21.74 2.27
N GLY A 105 14.46 22.73 1.70
CA GLY A 105 13.94 23.57 0.62
C GLY A 105 13.01 24.67 1.10
N THR A 106 12.52 25.45 0.14
CA THR A 106 11.43 26.41 0.34
C THR A 106 10.08 25.67 0.29
N PHE A 107 9.01 26.36 0.74
CA PHE A 107 7.66 25.80 0.65
C PHE A 107 7.33 25.35 -0.78
N ASN A 108 6.83 24.14 -0.91
CA ASN A 108 6.52 23.41 -2.15
C ASN A 108 7.73 22.94 -2.97
N GLN A 109 8.98 23.24 -2.62
CA GLN A 109 10.14 22.85 -3.44
C GLN A 109 10.28 21.32 -3.54
N ALA A 110 10.07 20.58 -2.45
CA ALA A 110 10.06 19.10 -2.46
C ALA A 110 8.95 18.56 -3.39
N ARG A 111 7.76 19.15 -3.33
CA ARG A 111 6.64 18.80 -4.21
C ARG A 111 6.98 19.05 -5.68
N ASP A 112 7.53 20.24 -5.99
CA ASP A 112 7.88 20.59 -7.36
C ASP A 112 9.00 19.68 -7.90
N LEU A 113 9.92 19.24 -7.05
CA LEU A 113 10.94 18.24 -7.38
C LEU A 113 10.29 16.91 -7.80
N LEU A 114 9.32 16.40 -7.02
CA LEU A 114 8.61 15.17 -7.35
C LEU A 114 7.76 15.32 -8.62
N LEU A 115 7.05 16.43 -8.79
CA LEU A 115 6.24 16.67 -9.98
C LEU A 115 7.09 16.82 -11.25
N SER A 116 8.28 17.43 -11.15
CA SER A 116 9.20 17.54 -12.28
C SER A 116 9.77 16.19 -12.73
N SER A 117 9.75 15.18 -11.86
CA SER A 117 10.17 13.82 -12.18
C SER A 117 9.24 13.09 -13.15
N SER A 118 8.03 13.63 -13.40
CA SER A 118 7.05 13.06 -14.35
C SER A 118 7.58 12.96 -15.78
N ALA A 119 8.59 13.75 -16.16
CA ALA A 119 9.30 13.59 -17.43
C ALA A 119 10.10 12.27 -17.55
N THR A 120 10.14 11.44 -16.50
CA THR A 120 10.93 10.22 -16.38
C THR A 120 10.09 9.00 -15.97
N ASP A 121 8.85 8.88 -16.45
CA ASP A 121 7.92 7.77 -16.17
C ASP A 121 7.52 7.63 -14.67
N ILE A 122 7.83 8.64 -13.84
CA ILE A 122 7.45 8.69 -12.42
C ILE A 122 6.27 9.65 -12.25
N THR A 123 5.16 9.13 -11.73
CA THR A 123 3.95 9.90 -11.43
C THR A 123 3.79 10.02 -9.91
N PHE A 124 3.95 11.23 -9.39
CA PHE A 124 3.63 11.52 -7.98
C PHE A 124 2.15 11.90 -7.84
N LEU A 125 1.39 11.08 -7.11
CA LEU A 125 -0.02 11.31 -6.81
C LEU A 125 -0.15 12.12 -5.52
N GLN A 126 -0.20 13.44 -5.66
CA GLN A 126 -0.17 14.37 -4.52
C GLN A 126 -1.50 14.49 -3.76
N HIS A 127 -2.62 14.06 -4.38
CA HIS A 127 -3.96 14.20 -3.81
C HIS A 127 -4.62 12.85 -3.61
N GLN A 128 -5.38 12.72 -2.53
CA GLN A 128 -6.30 11.60 -2.35
C GLN A 128 -7.33 11.58 -3.48
N GLY A 129 -7.60 10.40 -4.03
CA GLY A 129 -8.63 10.22 -5.05
C GLY A 129 -8.32 9.11 -6.04
N THR A 130 -9.20 8.98 -7.03
CA THR A 130 -9.13 7.96 -8.08
C THR A 130 -8.42 8.48 -9.32
N HIS A 131 -7.48 7.69 -9.82
CA HIS A 131 -6.67 7.95 -11.02
C HIS A 131 -6.88 6.82 -12.03
N ARG A 132 -6.99 7.17 -13.33
CA ARG A 132 -7.16 6.21 -14.42
C ARG A 132 -5.94 6.26 -15.34
N LEU A 133 -5.26 5.13 -15.48
CA LEU A 133 -3.97 5.01 -16.16
C LEU A 133 -4.04 3.91 -17.21
N ALA A 134 -3.62 4.21 -18.44
CA ALA A 134 -3.42 3.21 -19.47
C ALA A 134 -2.01 2.64 -19.38
N LEU A 135 -1.88 1.32 -19.39
CA LEU A 135 -0.59 0.65 -19.30
C LEU A 135 -0.09 0.25 -20.69
N PRO A 136 1.24 0.27 -20.94
CA PRO A 136 1.81 -0.15 -22.20
C PRO A 136 1.54 -1.61 -22.57
N ASN A 137 1.26 -2.48 -21.59
CA ASN A 137 0.89 -3.88 -21.81
C ASN A 137 -0.56 -4.05 -22.34
N GLY A 138 -1.30 -2.95 -22.49
CA GLY A 138 -2.69 -2.94 -22.96
C GLY A 138 -3.75 -3.08 -21.88
N ALA A 139 -3.35 -3.08 -20.61
CA ALA A 139 -4.28 -3.04 -19.48
C ALA A 139 -4.71 -1.59 -19.16
N HIS A 140 -5.85 -1.46 -18.51
CA HIS A 140 -6.30 -0.24 -17.84
C HIS A 140 -6.18 -0.43 -16.34
N LEU A 141 -5.65 0.57 -15.64
CA LEU A 141 -5.51 0.58 -14.19
C LEU A 141 -6.33 1.73 -13.59
N THR A 142 -7.39 1.40 -12.87
CA THR A 142 -8.10 2.35 -12.01
C THR A 142 -7.52 2.24 -10.61
N LEU A 143 -6.82 3.30 -10.17
CA LEU A 143 -6.08 3.32 -8.91
C LEU A 143 -6.66 4.40 -7.99
N TYR A 144 -6.98 4.04 -6.74
CA TYR A 144 -7.27 5.00 -5.68
C TYR A 144 -6.03 5.21 -4.82
N ALA A 145 -5.67 6.46 -4.54
CA ALA A 145 -4.49 6.84 -3.78
C ALA A 145 -4.85 7.65 -2.53
N SER A 146 -4.15 7.44 -1.40
CA SER A 146 -4.26 8.30 -0.21
C SER A 146 -3.01 8.22 0.68
N PRO A 147 -2.39 9.34 1.06
CA PRO A 147 -1.25 9.37 1.97
C PRO A 147 -1.64 9.29 3.44
N PHE A 148 -2.91 9.39 3.79
CA PHE A 148 -3.37 9.65 5.14
C PHE A 148 -3.31 8.44 6.08
N THR A 149 -2.92 8.71 7.34
CA THR A 149 -2.87 7.74 8.45
C THR A 149 -3.59 8.27 9.69
N PRO A 150 -4.32 7.40 10.45
CA PRO A 150 -4.88 7.80 11.73
C PRO A 150 -3.76 7.92 12.78
N SER A 151 -3.58 9.10 13.37
CA SER A 151 -2.63 9.32 14.46
C SER A 151 -2.91 10.64 15.19
N THR A 152 -2.43 10.74 16.42
CA THR A 152 -2.40 11.99 17.20
C THR A 152 -0.98 12.57 17.31
N GLU A 153 -0.03 12.00 16.59
CA GLU A 153 1.34 12.49 16.53
C GLU A 153 1.46 13.69 15.60
N ASP A 154 2.58 14.41 15.68
CA ASP A 154 2.86 15.61 14.88
C ASP A 154 3.66 15.26 13.61
N TRP A 155 3.05 14.47 12.72
CA TRP A 155 3.61 14.13 11.40
C TRP A 155 2.66 14.58 10.28
N ALA A 156 3.13 14.54 9.04
CA ALA A 156 2.32 14.93 7.89
C ALA A 156 1.23 13.90 7.55
N PHE A 157 0.21 14.35 6.82
CA PHE A 157 -0.85 13.49 6.31
C PHE A 157 -1.52 12.63 7.39
N GLN A 158 -1.63 13.17 8.60
CA GLN A 158 -2.32 12.51 9.71
C GLN A 158 -3.69 13.13 9.96
N TYR A 159 -4.57 12.35 10.56
CA TYR A 159 -5.85 12.80 11.07
C TYR A 159 -6.13 12.15 12.43
N ASP A 160 -6.84 12.86 13.29
CA ASP A 160 -7.20 12.35 14.62
C ASP A 160 -8.08 11.09 14.47
N PRO A 161 -7.71 9.94 15.08
CA PRO A 161 -8.54 8.73 15.05
C PRO A 161 -9.98 8.94 15.52
N ARG A 162 -10.25 9.98 16.34
CA ARG A 162 -11.60 10.35 16.76
C ARG A 162 -12.45 10.91 15.63
N GLU A 163 -11.82 11.39 14.55
CA GLU A 163 -12.47 11.91 13.35
C GLU A 163 -12.67 10.83 12.26
N GLU A 164 -12.32 9.59 12.54
CA GLU A 164 -12.42 8.46 11.60
C GLU A 164 -13.81 8.36 10.95
N ALA A 165 -14.87 8.52 11.73
CA ALA A 165 -16.25 8.42 11.25
C ALA A 165 -16.66 9.54 10.28
N SER A 166 -16.01 10.71 10.35
CA SER A 166 -16.24 11.84 9.47
C SER A 166 -15.35 11.83 8.22
N ARG A 167 -14.30 11.00 8.22
CA ARG A 167 -13.39 10.90 7.10
C ARG A 167 -14.00 10.12 5.94
N GLN A 168 -13.96 10.74 4.76
CA GLN A 168 -14.49 10.11 3.56
C GLN A 168 -13.38 9.32 2.83
N TRP A 169 -13.66 8.05 2.59
CA TRP A 169 -12.85 7.16 1.77
C TRP A 169 -13.63 6.79 0.52
N ASP A 170 -13.53 7.66 -0.51
CA ASP A 170 -14.31 7.55 -1.75
C ASP A 170 -13.71 6.51 -2.71
N VAL A 171 -13.56 5.30 -2.24
CA VAL A 171 -13.13 4.15 -3.06
C VAL A 171 -14.34 3.64 -3.82
N SER A 172 -14.39 3.88 -5.12
CA SER A 172 -15.47 3.41 -6.01
C SER A 172 -15.31 1.94 -6.39
N ASP A 173 -16.42 1.30 -6.79
CA ASP A 173 -16.46 -0.14 -7.08
C ASP A 173 -15.67 -0.53 -8.35
N ASP A 174 -15.29 0.46 -9.19
CA ASP A 174 -14.46 0.27 -10.39
C ASP A 174 -12.95 0.37 -10.12
N VAL A 175 -12.54 0.58 -8.86
CA VAL A 175 -11.12 0.63 -8.48
C VAL A 175 -10.51 -0.77 -8.50
N ASP A 176 -9.45 -0.94 -9.29
CA ASP A 176 -8.67 -2.18 -9.35
C ASP A 176 -7.64 -2.26 -8.23
N VAL A 177 -6.95 -1.14 -7.96
CA VAL A 177 -5.85 -1.07 -7.00
C VAL A 177 -6.05 0.10 -6.05
N VAL A 178 -6.00 -0.18 -4.75
CA VAL A 178 -5.94 0.84 -3.69
C VAL A 178 -4.48 0.96 -3.22
N VAL A 179 -3.98 2.19 -3.19
CA VAL A 179 -2.64 2.54 -2.70
C VAL A 179 -2.80 3.52 -1.56
N THR A 180 -2.48 3.10 -0.34
CA THR A 180 -2.50 3.99 0.83
C THR A 180 -1.16 3.94 1.55
N HIS A 181 -0.83 4.99 2.32
CA HIS A 181 0.34 4.87 3.17
C HIS A 181 0.00 3.99 4.39
N GLY A 182 -1.05 4.33 5.13
CA GLY A 182 -1.50 3.53 6.28
C GLY A 182 -2.29 2.28 5.88
N PRO A 183 -2.26 1.22 6.71
CA PRO A 183 -3.03 -0.01 6.51
C PRO A 183 -4.52 0.18 6.82
N PRO A 184 -5.40 -0.70 6.30
CA PRO A 184 -6.76 -0.86 6.80
C PRO A 184 -6.75 -1.61 8.13
N HIS A 185 -7.70 -1.30 9.02
CA HIS A 185 -7.79 -1.94 10.33
C HIS A 185 -7.97 -3.46 10.22
N GLY A 186 -7.15 -4.20 10.96
CA GLY A 186 -7.26 -5.65 11.07
C GLY A 186 -6.48 -6.46 10.03
N VAL A 187 -5.84 -5.81 9.04
CA VAL A 187 -5.07 -6.50 8.00
C VAL A 187 -3.65 -5.95 7.93
N LEU A 188 -2.67 -6.75 8.35
CA LEU A 188 -1.23 -6.42 8.33
C LEU A 188 -0.91 -5.07 9.03
N ASP A 189 -1.64 -4.73 10.08
CA ASP A 189 -1.65 -3.44 10.77
C ASP A 189 -1.13 -3.50 12.22
N ARG A 190 -0.49 -4.62 12.63
CA ARG A 190 0.03 -4.77 14.00
C ARG A 190 1.40 -4.16 14.16
N THR A 191 1.53 -3.27 15.16
CA THR A 191 2.80 -2.71 15.59
C THR A 191 3.67 -3.75 16.34
N ALA A 192 4.91 -3.38 16.67
CA ALA A 192 5.77 -4.19 17.54
C ALA A 192 5.16 -4.40 18.93
N GLY A 193 4.38 -3.44 19.45
CA GLY A 193 3.63 -3.56 20.71
C GLY A 193 2.39 -4.45 20.62
N GLY A 194 2.03 -4.92 19.41
CA GLY A 194 0.86 -5.77 19.18
C GLY A 194 -0.45 -4.99 18.98
N GLU A 195 -0.40 -3.68 18.99
CA GLU A 195 -1.55 -2.80 18.74
C GLU A 195 -1.92 -2.80 17.26
N ARG A 196 -3.21 -2.60 16.97
CA ARG A 196 -3.72 -2.39 15.62
C ARG A 196 -3.95 -0.89 15.42
N ILE A 197 -3.26 -0.32 14.44
CA ILE A 197 -3.31 1.13 14.18
C ILE A 197 -3.89 1.47 12.80
N GLY A 198 -4.43 0.48 12.09
CA GLY A 198 -5.06 0.69 10.80
C GLY A 198 -6.39 1.45 10.88
N SER A 199 -6.78 2.08 9.77
CA SER A 199 -8.03 2.84 9.62
C SER A 199 -9.24 1.91 9.45
N ALA A 200 -10.26 2.06 10.31
CA ALA A 200 -11.51 1.31 10.23
C ALA A 200 -12.37 1.77 9.04
N GLY A 201 -12.39 3.08 8.76
CA GLY A 201 -13.11 3.63 7.60
C GLY A 201 -12.50 3.18 6.29
N LEU A 202 -11.16 3.13 6.20
CA LEU A 202 -10.49 2.56 5.03
C LEU A 202 -10.82 1.08 4.86
N PHE A 203 -10.82 0.29 5.94
CA PHE A 203 -11.24 -1.11 5.89
C PHE A 203 -12.67 -1.25 5.35
N ALA A 204 -13.61 -0.44 5.84
CA ALA A 204 -14.99 -0.44 5.39
C ALA A 204 -15.12 -0.08 3.90
N ALA A 205 -14.36 0.93 3.42
CA ALA A 205 -14.34 1.33 2.02
C ALA A 205 -13.78 0.24 1.10
N VAL A 206 -12.67 -0.40 1.49
CA VAL A 206 -12.06 -1.52 0.75
C VAL A 206 -12.99 -2.74 0.76
N ARG A 207 -13.66 -3.03 1.89
CA ARG A 207 -14.66 -4.11 1.98
C ARG A 207 -15.84 -3.89 1.03
N ARG A 208 -16.28 -2.64 0.87
CA ARG A 208 -17.35 -2.28 -0.07
C ARG A 208 -16.90 -2.42 -1.52
N ALA A 209 -15.78 -1.79 -1.89
CA ALA A 209 -15.27 -1.73 -3.25
C ALA A 209 -14.65 -3.07 -3.73
N LYS A 210 -14.05 -3.85 -2.82
CA LYS A 210 -13.37 -5.12 -3.10
C LYS A 210 -12.37 -5.03 -4.26
N PRO A 211 -11.39 -4.11 -4.18
CA PRO A 211 -10.37 -3.99 -5.21
C PRO A 211 -9.59 -5.29 -5.35
N ARG A 212 -8.95 -5.51 -6.49
CA ARG A 212 -8.08 -6.68 -6.72
C ARG A 212 -6.86 -6.65 -5.79
N LEU A 213 -6.31 -5.45 -5.57
CA LEU A 213 -5.10 -5.25 -4.77
C LEU A 213 -5.27 -4.03 -3.85
N HIS A 214 -4.83 -4.15 -2.61
CA HIS A 214 -4.59 -3.03 -1.72
C HIS A 214 -3.16 -3.10 -1.20
N CYS A 215 -2.32 -2.16 -1.59
CA CYS A 215 -0.93 -2.06 -1.16
C CYS A 215 -0.71 -0.82 -0.29
N PHE A 216 0.13 -0.99 0.74
CA PHE A 216 0.40 0.02 1.77
C PHE A 216 1.72 -0.24 2.49
N GLY A 217 2.07 0.61 3.47
CA GLY A 217 3.24 0.51 4.33
C GLY A 217 2.97 0.94 5.77
N HIS A 218 3.75 1.93 6.27
CA HIS A 218 3.62 2.57 7.57
C HIS A 218 3.86 1.66 8.77
N VAL A 219 3.24 0.50 8.83
CA VAL A 219 3.42 -0.48 9.91
C VAL A 219 4.49 -1.47 9.50
N HIS A 220 5.76 -1.18 9.83
CA HIS A 220 6.92 -1.98 9.38
C HIS A 220 6.81 -3.45 9.79
N ARG A 221 6.32 -3.73 11.00
CA ARG A 221 6.10 -5.10 11.49
C ARG A 221 4.97 -5.83 10.80
N GLY A 222 4.11 -5.10 10.09
CA GLY A 222 3.04 -5.66 9.28
C GLY A 222 3.49 -6.18 7.92
N TRP A 223 4.77 -6.03 7.52
CA TRP A 223 5.27 -6.49 6.22
C TRP A 223 4.78 -7.90 5.89
N GLY A 224 4.24 -8.05 4.69
CA GLY A 224 3.70 -9.31 4.24
C GLY A 224 2.61 -9.16 3.18
N ALA A 225 2.08 -10.30 2.74
CA ALA A 225 0.94 -10.35 1.82
C ALA A 225 -0.12 -11.36 2.27
N LYS A 226 -1.38 -11.02 2.04
CA LYS A 226 -2.54 -11.84 2.41
C LYS A 226 -3.61 -11.75 1.33
N LEU A 227 -4.01 -12.89 0.75
CA LEU A 227 -5.19 -12.98 -0.10
C LEU A 227 -6.41 -13.16 0.81
N VAL A 228 -7.30 -12.17 0.81
CA VAL A 228 -8.51 -12.15 1.62
C VAL A 228 -9.71 -12.51 0.77
N ARG A 229 -10.47 -13.53 1.20
CA ARG A 229 -11.82 -13.82 0.72
C ARG A 229 -12.82 -13.07 1.58
N TRP A 230 -13.66 -12.28 0.94
CA TRP A 230 -14.74 -11.56 1.62
C TRP A 230 -15.94 -12.48 1.87
N ARG A 231 -16.53 -12.38 3.05
CA ARG A 231 -17.82 -13.06 3.32
C ARG A 231 -18.92 -12.41 2.48
N ARG A 232 -19.82 -13.24 1.96
CA ARG A 232 -21.06 -12.74 1.34
C ARG A 232 -21.96 -12.19 2.44
N SER A 233 -22.48 -10.97 2.25
CA SER A 233 -23.48 -10.40 3.15
C SER A 233 -24.76 -11.22 3.01
N GLU A 234 -25.28 -11.81 4.10
CA GLU A 234 -26.54 -12.59 4.06
C GLU A 234 -27.74 -11.79 3.57
N GLY A 235 -27.69 -10.44 3.60
CA GLY A 235 -28.71 -9.55 3.07
C GLY A 235 -28.76 -9.42 1.54
N ALA A 236 -27.71 -9.81 0.80
CA ALA A 236 -27.72 -9.70 -0.67
C ALA A 236 -28.53 -10.82 -1.34
N ALA A 237 -28.77 -11.94 -0.64
CA ALA A 237 -29.60 -13.05 -1.15
C ALA A 237 -31.11 -12.78 -1.08
N LEU A 238 -31.55 -11.75 -0.36
CA LEU A 238 -32.97 -11.37 -0.23
C LEU A 238 -33.39 -10.22 -1.14
N ALA A 239 -32.45 -9.54 -1.80
CA ALA A 239 -32.77 -8.41 -2.67
C ALA A 239 -33.31 -8.80 -4.05
N ASP A 240 -33.20 -10.07 -4.46
CA ASP A 240 -33.75 -10.54 -5.74
C ASP A 240 -35.24 -10.96 -5.69
N GLY A 241 -35.92 -10.74 -4.59
CA GLY A 241 -37.27 -11.26 -4.47
C GLY A 241 -38.32 -10.53 -3.64
N LEU A 242 -38.05 -9.41 -2.96
CA LEU A 242 -39.11 -8.72 -2.19
C LEU A 242 -38.90 -7.20 -2.11
N ALA A 243 -39.97 -6.47 -2.39
CA ALA A 243 -40.05 -5.02 -2.32
C ALA A 243 -39.74 -4.47 -0.91
N ALA A 244 -39.16 -3.27 -0.88
CA ALA A 244 -38.77 -2.51 0.28
C ALA A 244 -39.86 -2.49 1.39
N GLY A 245 -39.53 -3.09 2.53
CA GLY A 245 -40.20 -2.87 3.81
C GLY A 245 -39.33 -1.99 4.68
N GLU A 246 -39.90 -0.85 5.11
CA GLU A 246 -39.27 0.10 6.01
C GLU A 246 -38.90 -0.55 7.34
N GLY A 247 -37.63 -0.61 7.67
CA GLY A 247 -37.09 -1.10 8.93
C GLY A 247 -35.60 -1.31 8.88
N GLU A 248 -34.80 -0.22 8.73
CA GLU A 248 -33.36 -0.29 8.93
C GLU A 248 -33.05 -0.56 10.42
N GLY A 249 -32.80 -1.83 10.75
CA GLY A 249 -32.03 -2.14 11.95
C GLY A 249 -30.60 -1.59 11.81
N PRO A 250 -29.87 -1.32 12.94
CA PRO A 250 -28.53 -0.77 12.85
C PRO A 250 -27.67 -1.66 11.97
N ALA A 251 -27.13 -1.08 10.89
CA ALA A 251 -26.21 -1.76 9.98
C ALA A 251 -25.15 -2.47 10.83
N ALA A 252 -24.96 -3.78 10.61
CA ALA A 252 -23.97 -4.55 11.36
C ALA A 252 -22.61 -3.85 11.22
N ALA A 253 -21.95 -3.56 12.33
CA ALA A 253 -20.69 -2.83 12.33
C ALA A 253 -19.65 -3.60 11.49
N VAL A 254 -19.14 -2.96 10.43
CA VAL A 254 -18.13 -3.54 9.55
C VAL A 254 -16.87 -3.85 10.37
N SER A 255 -16.41 -5.09 10.34
CA SER A 255 -15.22 -5.50 11.07
C SER A 255 -14.46 -6.61 10.36
N HIS A 256 -13.14 -6.63 10.48
CA HIS A 256 -12.31 -7.68 9.89
C HIS A 256 -12.63 -9.09 10.44
N PHE A 257 -13.25 -9.22 11.61
CA PHE A 257 -13.70 -10.50 12.14
C PHE A 257 -14.98 -11.00 11.45
N ALA A 258 -15.92 -10.09 11.20
CA ALA A 258 -17.21 -10.44 10.62
C ALA A 258 -17.15 -10.56 9.09
N ASP A 259 -16.38 -9.67 8.42
CA ASP A 259 -16.40 -9.53 6.98
C ASP A 259 -15.39 -10.38 6.22
N ILE A 260 -14.33 -10.84 6.89
CA ILE A 260 -13.32 -11.70 6.28
C ILE A 260 -13.68 -13.18 6.52
N ASP A 261 -13.73 -13.98 5.45
CA ASP A 261 -13.76 -15.43 5.53
C ASP A 261 -12.34 -15.96 5.83
N HIS A 262 -12.03 -16.11 7.12
CA HIS A 262 -10.70 -16.50 7.57
C HIS A 262 -10.32 -17.94 7.18
N GLU A 263 -11.29 -18.81 6.90
CA GLU A 263 -11.05 -20.20 6.49
C GLU A 263 -10.59 -20.27 5.03
N LYS A 264 -11.10 -19.36 4.19
CA LYS A 264 -10.77 -19.29 2.76
C LYS A 264 -9.67 -18.29 2.43
N SER A 265 -9.36 -17.39 3.38
CA SER A 265 -8.28 -16.42 3.22
C SER A 265 -6.92 -17.07 3.45
N VAL A 266 -5.89 -16.58 2.74
CA VAL A 266 -4.55 -17.17 2.78
C VAL A 266 -3.51 -16.12 3.15
N ALA A 267 -2.72 -16.39 4.19
CA ALA A 267 -1.47 -15.67 4.41
C ALA A 267 -0.46 -16.15 3.34
N VAL A 268 -0.10 -15.26 2.43
CA VAL A 268 0.90 -15.58 1.39
C VAL A 268 2.27 -15.68 2.02
N GLU A 269 2.69 -14.62 2.74
CA GLU A 269 3.89 -14.60 3.57
C GLU A 269 3.82 -13.43 4.57
N SER A 270 4.60 -13.52 5.64
CA SER A 270 4.71 -12.48 6.66
C SER A 270 6.03 -12.60 7.40
N LEU A 271 6.40 -11.58 8.18
CA LEU A 271 7.60 -11.66 9.03
C LEU A 271 7.55 -12.86 9.98
N ALA A 272 6.38 -13.21 10.51
CA ALA A 272 6.22 -14.36 11.37
C ALA A 272 6.48 -15.70 10.64
N GLY A 273 6.22 -15.75 9.32
CA GLY A 273 6.54 -16.89 8.45
C GLY A 273 8.01 -17.01 8.10
N LEU A 274 8.79 -15.93 8.30
CA LEU A 274 10.22 -15.86 7.95
C LEU A 274 11.15 -15.82 9.17
N THR A 275 10.66 -15.33 10.31
CA THR A 275 11.48 -15.18 11.53
C THR A 275 11.23 -16.35 12.48
N PRO A 276 12.28 -17.07 12.93
CA PRO A 276 12.14 -18.13 13.91
C PRO A 276 11.49 -17.65 15.20
N GLY A 277 10.44 -18.32 15.64
CA GLY A 277 9.75 -18.06 16.89
C GLY A 277 10.33 -18.88 18.05
N ARG A 278 10.06 -18.47 19.28
CA ARG A 278 10.57 -19.10 20.50
C ARG A 278 10.18 -20.58 20.63
N PHE A 279 9.04 -20.97 20.06
CA PHE A 279 8.48 -22.31 20.19
C PHE A 279 8.54 -23.12 18.89
N ASP A 280 9.25 -22.63 17.87
CA ASP A 280 9.39 -23.35 16.60
C ASP A 280 10.30 -24.57 16.77
N GLY A 281 9.90 -25.69 16.20
CA GLY A 281 10.76 -26.87 16.07
C GLY A 281 11.85 -26.69 15.03
N ALA A 282 12.86 -27.54 15.03
CA ALA A 282 14.01 -27.45 14.14
C ALA A 282 13.62 -27.40 12.65
N ASP A 283 12.66 -28.19 12.23
CA ASP A 283 12.17 -28.24 10.83
C ASP A 283 11.49 -26.93 10.42
N VAL A 284 10.69 -26.33 11.31
CA VAL A 284 10.04 -25.03 11.08
C VAL A 284 11.08 -23.93 10.97
N ILE A 285 12.09 -23.93 11.86
CA ILE A 285 13.20 -22.97 11.80
C ILE A 285 13.98 -23.10 10.48
N ALA A 286 14.29 -24.35 10.07
CA ALA A 286 15.00 -24.60 8.81
C ALA A 286 14.21 -24.09 7.60
N GLU A 287 12.88 -24.33 7.56
CA GLU A 287 12.02 -23.87 6.47
C GLU A 287 11.93 -22.33 6.43
N LYS A 288 11.76 -21.67 7.57
CA LYS A 288 11.75 -20.19 7.64
C LYS A 288 13.04 -19.58 7.14
N ARG A 289 14.19 -20.17 7.53
CA ARG A 289 15.51 -19.72 7.04
C ARG A 289 15.65 -19.94 5.54
N ARG A 290 15.24 -21.11 5.04
CA ARG A 290 15.26 -21.41 3.60
C ARG A 290 14.49 -20.37 2.79
N LYS A 291 13.26 -20.03 3.23
CA LYS A 291 12.43 -19.00 2.56
C LYS A 291 13.10 -17.62 2.58
N MET A 292 13.68 -17.22 3.72
CA MET A 292 14.38 -15.94 3.84
C MET A 292 15.61 -15.92 2.93
N ASP A 293 16.43 -16.97 2.93
CA ASP A 293 17.63 -17.06 2.09
C ASP A 293 17.27 -17.06 0.59
N GLU A 294 16.15 -17.68 0.22
CA GLU A 294 15.64 -17.64 -1.15
C GLU A 294 15.19 -16.22 -1.54
N GLY A 295 14.45 -15.55 -0.67
CA GLY A 295 14.05 -14.15 -0.87
C GLY A 295 15.27 -13.24 -1.02
N LEU A 296 16.25 -13.33 -0.12
CA LEU A 296 17.49 -12.55 -0.17
C LEU A 296 18.30 -12.80 -1.46
N ARG A 297 18.41 -14.06 -1.90
CA ARG A 297 19.06 -14.40 -3.18
C ARG A 297 18.34 -13.81 -4.38
N ARG A 298 17.02 -13.78 -4.34
CA ARG A 298 16.16 -13.24 -5.42
C ARG A 298 16.10 -11.72 -5.39
N GLY A 299 16.21 -11.11 -4.21
CA GLY A 299 16.06 -9.68 -3.97
C GLY A 299 14.60 -9.20 -3.82
N TYR A 300 13.61 -10.11 -3.84
CA TYR A 300 12.20 -9.80 -3.67
C TYR A 300 11.39 -11.03 -3.25
N PHE A 301 10.20 -10.81 -2.68
CA PHE A 301 9.15 -11.81 -2.55
C PHE A 301 8.14 -11.68 -3.69
N THR A 302 7.48 -12.77 -4.04
CA THR A 302 6.53 -12.77 -5.16
C THR A 302 5.32 -13.64 -4.89
N THR A 303 4.18 -13.24 -5.47
CA THR A 303 2.97 -14.05 -5.54
C THR A 303 2.24 -13.77 -6.85
N SER A 304 1.51 -14.76 -7.35
CA SER A 304 0.71 -14.63 -8.57
C SER A 304 -0.69 -15.15 -8.33
N HIS A 305 -1.68 -14.37 -8.78
CA HIS A 305 -3.11 -14.65 -8.60
C HIS A 305 -3.87 -14.41 -9.91
N CYS A 306 -3.28 -14.79 -11.04
CA CYS A 306 -3.91 -14.79 -12.36
C CYS A 306 -4.81 -16.02 -12.53
N ALA A 307 -5.63 -16.05 -13.58
CA ALA A 307 -6.64 -17.09 -13.79
C ALA A 307 -6.08 -18.53 -13.86
N ASP A 308 -4.86 -18.69 -14.37
CA ASP A 308 -4.20 -20.01 -14.50
C ASP A 308 -3.37 -20.43 -13.29
N ASP A 309 -3.31 -19.60 -12.24
CA ASP A 309 -2.55 -19.90 -11.03
C ASP A 309 -3.30 -20.87 -10.11
N GLU A 310 -2.58 -21.50 -9.19
CA GLU A 310 -3.16 -22.41 -8.19
C GLU A 310 -4.24 -21.73 -7.33
N ARG A 311 -4.10 -20.42 -7.11
CA ARG A 311 -5.02 -19.61 -6.30
C ARG A 311 -5.33 -18.29 -7.02
N PRO A 312 -6.20 -18.35 -8.04
CA PRO A 312 -6.58 -17.16 -8.76
C PRO A 312 -7.41 -16.22 -7.88
N LEU A 313 -7.20 -14.92 -8.04
CA LEU A 313 -8.03 -13.88 -7.43
C LEU A 313 -9.37 -13.80 -8.15
N VAL A 314 -10.46 -13.89 -7.40
CA VAL A 314 -11.82 -13.74 -7.93
C VAL A 314 -12.26 -12.29 -7.75
N PRO A 315 -12.41 -11.52 -8.85
CA PRO A 315 -12.84 -10.13 -8.77
C PRO A 315 -14.18 -9.97 -8.03
N GLY A 316 -14.26 -8.99 -7.14
CA GLY A 316 -15.45 -8.73 -6.33
C GLY A 316 -15.68 -9.70 -5.15
N GLU A 317 -14.85 -10.77 -5.03
CA GLU A 317 -14.88 -11.70 -3.90
C GLU A 317 -13.56 -11.71 -3.13
N ASP A 318 -12.43 -11.42 -3.79
CA ASP A 318 -11.10 -11.42 -3.19
C ASP A 318 -10.43 -10.05 -3.28
N THR A 319 -9.58 -9.78 -2.29
CA THR A 319 -8.60 -8.68 -2.34
C THR A 319 -7.24 -9.20 -1.87
N LEU A 320 -6.20 -8.97 -2.66
CA LEU A 320 -4.83 -9.19 -2.23
C LEU A 320 -4.36 -7.96 -1.44
N PHE A 321 -4.02 -8.14 -0.17
CA PHE A 321 -3.42 -7.10 0.66
C PHE A 321 -1.92 -7.29 0.71
N VAL A 322 -1.17 -6.20 0.53
CA VAL A 322 0.30 -6.19 0.58
C VAL A 322 0.78 -5.02 1.41
N ASN A 323 1.37 -5.32 2.57
CA ASN A 323 2.18 -4.36 3.30
C ASN A 323 3.62 -4.49 2.81
N ALA A 324 4.11 -3.46 2.12
CA ALA A 324 5.40 -3.46 1.45
C ALA A 324 6.45 -2.57 2.15
N ALA A 325 6.29 -2.30 3.45
CA ALA A 325 7.24 -1.52 4.24
C ALA A 325 8.62 -2.19 4.25
N ILE A 326 9.61 -1.55 3.61
CA ILE A 326 10.96 -2.10 3.48
C ILE A 326 11.79 -1.86 4.74
N LYS A 327 11.55 -0.74 5.43
CA LYS A 327 12.23 -0.44 6.69
C LYS A 327 11.80 -1.42 7.77
N GLY A 328 12.77 -2.03 8.42
CA GLY A 328 12.55 -2.80 9.63
C GLY A 328 12.77 -1.96 10.89
N ASP A 329 13.15 -2.61 11.99
CA ASP A 329 13.45 -1.95 13.27
C ASP A 329 14.87 -1.34 13.29
N GLY A 330 15.66 -1.46 12.22
CA GLY A 330 17.04 -0.98 12.10
C GLY A 330 17.18 0.29 11.25
N GLU A 331 18.43 0.79 11.15
CA GLU A 331 18.76 1.98 10.37
C GLU A 331 18.67 1.77 8.85
N HIS A 332 18.80 0.53 8.39
CA HIS A 332 18.80 0.17 6.97
C HIS A 332 17.58 -0.66 6.58
N PRO A 333 17.20 -0.69 5.29
CA PRO A 333 16.16 -1.57 4.79
C PRO A 333 16.42 -3.02 5.17
N GLN A 334 15.45 -3.66 5.81
CA GLN A 334 15.55 -5.04 6.32
C GLN A 334 14.62 -6.00 5.59
N HIS A 335 13.55 -5.46 5.00
CA HIS A 335 12.57 -6.25 4.29
C HIS A 335 12.77 -6.10 2.77
N LEU A 336 12.23 -7.05 2.03
CA LEU A 336 12.36 -7.08 0.58
C LEU A 336 11.10 -6.55 -0.10
N PRO A 337 11.21 -5.98 -1.32
CA PRO A 337 10.06 -5.59 -2.11
C PRO A 337 9.17 -6.77 -2.47
N TRP A 338 7.90 -6.46 -2.77
CA TRP A 338 6.95 -7.41 -3.30
C TRP A 338 6.83 -7.27 -4.82
N ILE A 339 6.78 -8.41 -5.53
CA ILE A 339 6.34 -8.48 -6.92
C ILE A 339 5.07 -9.31 -6.95
N VAL A 340 3.98 -8.72 -7.45
CA VAL A 340 2.69 -9.39 -7.56
C VAL A 340 2.23 -9.43 -9.02
N ASP A 341 1.72 -10.57 -9.44
CA ASP A 341 1.07 -10.73 -10.74
C ASP A 341 -0.45 -10.83 -10.49
N ILE A 342 -1.22 -9.92 -11.08
CA ILE A 342 -2.69 -9.93 -11.10
C ILE A 342 -3.18 -9.65 -12.52
N GLU A 343 -4.46 -9.95 -12.78
CA GLU A 343 -5.10 -9.55 -14.04
C GLU A 343 -5.82 -8.21 -13.87
N LEU A 344 -5.59 -7.29 -14.80
CA LEU A 344 -6.29 -6.01 -14.90
C LEU A 344 -7.19 -5.99 -16.14
N PRO A 345 -8.24 -5.14 -16.16
CA PRO A 345 -9.10 -4.97 -17.31
C PRO A 345 -8.30 -4.53 -18.55
N LYS A 346 -8.71 -5.00 -19.72
CA LYS A 346 -8.13 -4.54 -20.99
C LYS A 346 -8.54 -3.08 -21.22
N ALA A 347 -7.60 -2.28 -21.72
CA ALA A 347 -7.91 -0.93 -22.17
C ALA A 347 -8.90 -1.00 -23.36
N SER A 348 -9.98 -0.21 -23.30
CA SER A 348 -11.02 -0.12 -24.31
C SER A 348 -10.55 0.63 -25.55
#